data_2bf87e30ac3ca60352e4bcd2a2cb2c93
#
_entry.id   2bf87e30ac3ca60352e4bcd2a2cb2c93
#
_cell.length_a   1.000
_cell.length_b   1.000
_cell.length_c   1.000
_cell.angle_alpha   90.00
_cell.angle_beta   90.00
_cell.angle_gamma   90.00
#
_symmetry.space_group_name_H-M   'P 1'
#
loop_
_entity.id
_entity.type
_entity.pdbx_description
1 polymer ?
#
loop_
_entity_poly.entity_id
_entity_poly.type
_entity_poly.pdbx_seq_one_letter_code
_entity_poly.pdbx_strand_id
1 'polypeptide(L)'
;MKVRRFAAYTWALLAYNLVVILWGAFVRATGSGAGCGAHWPTCNGEVIPRAPQVETMIEFTHRLSSGLVLLLVIGLVVWAYRAFPKGDPVRWGALFSLIFTITEALVGAGLVLFELVADNDSMARAWSMAIHLINTFLLLGAVTLTAWWASGGAQLRLRNQGAVGRVLLGGFLGMLLLGVSGAITALGDTLFPAGSLAEGLRQDFSPTAHILIQLRIWHPVIAVAVGFYLFFAARFVAQQRHTVLTRRFAWGVMALFGIQLIAGVVNLALLAPVWMQLVHLLLADLVWITLVLLSAAALAQPLPQTSPLEVARPGTVSSSAD
;
A
#
# COMPACT_ATOMS: atom_id res chain seq x y z
N MET A 1 21.99 5.17 18.96
CA MET A 1 21.57 6.44 18.32
C MET A 1 21.36 6.35 16.81
N LYS A 2 22.29 5.82 16.02
CA LYS A 2 22.18 5.77 14.54
C LYS A 2 20.97 4.96 14.03
N VAL A 3 20.68 3.77 14.59
CA VAL A 3 19.55 2.90 14.19
C VAL A 3 18.20 3.57 14.48
N ARG A 4 18.03 4.24 15.62
CA ARG A 4 16.79 4.95 15.96
C ARG A 4 16.50 6.12 15.00
N ARG A 5 17.54 6.83 14.53
CA ARG A 5 17.39 7.89 13.52
C ARG A 5 17.01 7.33 12.16
N PHE A 6 17.57 6.18 11.78
CA PHE A 6 17.22 5.49 10.54
C PHE A 6 15.75 5.03 10.57
N ALA A 7 15.30 4.42 11.66
CA ALA A 7 13.89 4.04 11.82
C ALA A 7 12.95 5.25 11.70
N ALA A 8 13.25 6.35 12.39
CA ALA A 8 12.46 7.58 12.30
C ALA A 8 12.41 8.14 10.86
N TYR A 9 13.55 8.11 10.15
CA TYR A 9 13.62 8.51 8.74
C TYR A 9 12.72 7.63 7.85
N THR A 10 12.74 6.30 8.06
CA THR A 10 11.92 5.39 7.25
C THR A 10 10.43 5.56 7.50
N TRP A 11 10.01 5.81 8.75
CA TRP A 11 8.61 6.15 9.07
C TRP A 11 8.19 7.50 8.47
N ALA A 12 9.06 8.51 8.52
CA ALA A 12 8.80 9.80 7.89
C ALA A 12 8.70 9.67 6.36
N LEU A 13 9.56 8.85 5.75
CA LEU A 13 9.50 8.54 4.33
C LEU A 13 8.19 7.82 3.96
N LEU A 14 7.71 6.89 4.77
CA LEU A 14 6.39 6.24 4.57
C LEU A 14 5.27 7.28 4.61
N ALA A 15 5.27 8.17 5.60
CA ALA A 15 4.27 9.24 5.69
C ALA A 15 4.34 10.20 4.49
N TYR A 16 5.53 10.54 4.02
CA TYR A 16 5.71 11.36 2.82
C TYR A 16 5.21 10.67 1.56
N ASN A 17 5.45 9.34 1.41
CA ASN A 17 4.87 8.56 0.31
C ASN A 17 3.34 8.64 0.29
N LEU A 18 2.66 8.54 1.44
CA LEU A 18 1.21 8.69 1.52
C LEU A 18 0.74 10.04 0.97
N VAL A 19 1.45 11.13 1.31
CA VAL A 19 1.13 12.48 0.78
C VAL A 19 1.27 12.51 -0.74
N VAL A 20 2.36 11.93 -1.29
CA VAL A 20 2.60 11.92 -2.75
C VAL A 20 1.58 11.03 -3.49
N ILE A 21 1.18 9.90 -2.90
CA ILE A 21 0.13 9.02 -3.44
C ILE A 21 -1.22 9.77 -3.52
N LEU A 22 -1.60 10.46 -2.44
CA LEU A 22 -2.82 11.27 -2.43
C LEU A 22 -2.75 12.41 -3.46
N TRP A 23 -1.57 13.03 -3.64
CA TRP A 23 -1.39 14.05 -4.67
C TRP A 23 -1.54 13.48 -6.09
N GLY A 24 -1.01 12.27 -6.37
CA GLY A 24 -1.21 11.57 -7.64
C GLY A 24 -2.68 11.21 -7.89
N ALA A 25 -3.41 10.80 -6.84
CA ALA A 25 -4.85 10.60 -6.95
C ALA A 25 -5.61 11.91 -7.21
N PHE A 26 -5.16 13.03 -6.65
CA PHE A 26 -5.69 14.36 -6.93
C PHE A 26 -5.47 14.77 -8.40
N VAL A 27 -4.25 14.54 -8.95
CA VAL A 27 -3.96 14.75 -10.40
C VAL A 27 -4.97 14.01 -11.27
N ARG A 28 -5.23 12.73 -10.96
CA ARG A 28 -6.21 11.92 -11.68
C ARG A 28 -7.64 12.47 -11.54
N ALA A 29 -8.05 12.73 -10.29
CA ALA A 29 -9.43 13.11 -9.98
C ALA A 29 -9.82 14.50 -10.50
N THR A 30 -8.84 15.37 -10.74
CA THR A 30 -9.03 16.71 -11.33
C THR A 30 -8.83 16.75 -12.86
N GLY A 31 -8.53 15.60 -13.50
CA GLY A 31 -8.24 15.56 -14.94
C GLY A 31 -6.89 16.18 -15.31
N SER A 32 -6.05 16.54 -14.32
CA SER A 32 -4.81 17.32 -14.54
C SER A 32 -3.65 16.49 -15.12
N GLY A 33 -3.85 15.18 -15.39
CA GLY A 33 -2.77 14.30 -15.82
C GLY A 33 -2.24 14.55 -17.25
N ALA A 34 -2.83 15.47 -18.02
CA ALA A 34 -2.34 15.93 -19.32
C ALA A 34 -1.76 17.35 -19.28
N GLY A 35 -1.66 17.96 -18.09
CA GLY A 35 -1.20 19.35 -17.92
C GLY A 35 0.24 19.61 -18.40
N CYS A 36 1.10 18.58 -18.41
CA CYS A 36 2.47 18.62 -18.90
C CYS A 36 2.62 18.07 -20.35
N GLY A 37 1.51 17.77 -21.05
CA GLY A 37 1.51 17.14 -22.37
C GLY A 37 2.17 15.76 -22.36
N ALA A 38 2.42 15.19 -23.55
CA ALA A 38 3.08 13.89 -23.72
C ALA A 38 4.61 13.97 -23.52
N HIS A 39 5.06 14.66 -22.47
CA HIS A 39 6.48 14.87 -22.17
C HIS A 39 6.84 14.29 -20.79
N TRP A 40 7.94 13.56 -20.71
CA TRP A 40 8.48 13.04 -19.45
C TRP A 40 9.99 12.84 -19.59
N PRO A 41 10.84 13.26 -18.62
CA PRO A 41 10.51 13.85 -17.30
C PRO A 41 10.18 15.36 -17.34
N THR A 42 10.39 16.03 -18.46
CA THR A 42 10.08 17.46 -18.65
C THR A 42 8.57 17.72 -18.68
N CYS A 43 8.15 18.96 -18.51
CA CYS A 43 6.76 19.39 -18.59
C CYS A 43 6.60 20.33 -19.79
N ASN A 44 5.82 19.92 -20.79
CA ASN A 44 5.69 20.66 -22.09
C ASN A 44 7.05 20.92 -22.77
N GLY A 45 8.01 20.01 -22.60
CA GLY A 45 9.37 20.13 -23.14
C GLY A 45 10.31 21.01 -22.29
N GLU A 46 9.82 21.66 -21.23
CA GLU A 46 10.60 22.53 -20.33
C GLU A 46 10.89 21.82 -18.99
N VAL A 47 12.03 22.18 -18.37
CA VAL A 47 12.37 21.69 -17.02
C VAL A 47 11.50 22.36 -15.95
N ILE A 48 11.22 23.66 -16.15
CA ILE A 48 10.32 24.44 -15.30
C ILE A 48 9.34 25.13 -16.26
N PRO A 49 8.04 24.81 -16.22
CA PRO A 49 7.06 25.40 -17.13
C PRO A 49 6.91 26.90 -16.90
N ARG A 50 6.88 27.68 -17.98
CA ARG A 50 6.68 29.13 -17.97
C ARG A 50 5.20 29.45 -18.11
N ALA A 51 4.66 30.34 -17.25
CA ALA A 51 3.25 30.72 -17.23
C ALA A 51 2.29 29.52 -17.26
N PRO A 52 2.41 28.56 -16.34
CA PRO A 52 1.66 27.31 -16.37
C PRO A 52 0.18 27.53 -16.02
N GLN A 53 -0.69 26.74 -16.63
CA GLN A 53 -2.09 26.61 -16.21
C GLN A 53 -2.19 25.82 -14.89
N VAL A 54 -3.38 25.81 -14.27
CA VAL A 54 -3.59 25.12 -12.98
C VAL A 54 -3.31 23.63 -13.11
N GLU A 55 -3.77 22.98 -14.16
CA GLU A 55 -3.57 21.56 -14.44
C GLU A 55 -2.08 21.23 -14.59
N THR A 56 -1.33 22.10 -15.28
CA THR A 56 0.12 21.98 -15.42
C THR A 56 0.82 22.06 -14.06
N MET A 57 0.41 22.99 -13.18
CA MET A 57 0.99 23.12 -11.84
C MET A 57 0.68 21.91 -10.97
N ILE A 58 -0.52 21.38 -11.04
CA ILE A 58 -0.94 20.19 -10.28
C ILE A 58 -0.09 18.98 -10.69
N GLU A 59 0.03 18.72 -11.99
CA GLU A 59 0.84 17.60 -12.48
C GLU A 59 2.33 17.81 -12.23
N PHE A 60 2.86 19.00 -12.50
CA PHE A 60 4.29 19.33 -12.31
C PHE A 60 4.71 19.16 -10.86
N THR A 61 3.93 19.65 -9.90
CA THR A 61 4.23 19.48 -8.47
C THR A 61 4.16 18.03 -8.02
N HIS A 62 3.27 17.19 -8.62
CA HIS A 62 3.29 15.75 -8.39
C HIS A 62 4.59 15.12 -8.90
N ARG A 63 5.06 15.48 -10.08
CA ARG A 63 6.34 14.99 -10.62
C ARG A 63 7.53 15.37 -9.73
N LEU A 64 7.57 16.62 -9.24
CA LEU A 64 8.62 17.09 -8.33
C LEU A 64 8.60 16.34 -7.00
N SER A 65 7.42 16.16 -6.40
CA SER A 65 7.28 15.44 -5.13
C SER A 65 7.64 13.96 -5.28
N SER A 66 7.29 13.32 -6.39
CA SER A 66 7.68 11.95 -6.73
C SER A 66 9.19 11.83 -6.98
N GLY A 67 9.80 12.81 -7.65
CA GLY A 67 11.26 12.90 -7.82
C GLY A 67 11.98 13.00 -6.47
N LEU A 68 11.42 13.77 -5.53
CA LEU A 68 11.97 13.86 -4.17
C LEU A 68 11.85 12.52 -3.43
N VAL A 69 10.73 11.76 -3.59
CA VAL A 69 10.63 10.38 -3.05
C VAL A 69 11.79 9.53 -3.55
N LEU A 70 12.09 9.56 -4.85
CA LEU A 70 13.18 8.77 -5.42
C LEU A 70 14.53 9.13 -4.78
N LEU A 71 14.83 10.41 -4.61
CA LEU A 71 16.07 10.86 -3.96
C LEU A 71 16.14 10.41 -2.49
N LEU A 72 15.03 10.52 -1.76
CA LEU A 72 14.94 10.07 -0.37
C LEU A 72 15.10 8.53 -0.26
N VAL A 73 14.52 7.77 -1.18
CA VAL A 73 14.67 6.30 -1.20
C VAL A 73 16.10 5.89 -1.59
N ILE A 74 16.76 6.60 -2.50
CA ILE A 74 18.21 6.39 -2.76
C ILE A 74 19.01 6.65 -1.48
N GLY A 75 18.72 7.74 -0.77
CA GLY A 75 19.30 8.05 0.55
C GLY A 75 19.05 6.92 1.57
N LEU A 76 17.84 6.34 1.60
CA LEU A 76 17.49 5.21 2.44
C LEU A 76 18.39 4.00 2.14
N VAL A 77 18.56 3.65 0.86
CA VAL A 77 19.41 2.53 0.44
C VAL A 77 20.86 2.77 0.85
N VAL A 78 21.42 3.93 0.50
CA VAL A 78 22.80 4.27 0.86
C VAL A 78 23.02 4.19 2.36
N TRP A 79 22.08 4.70 3.15
CA TRP A 79 22.17 4.65 4.61
C TRP A 79 22.02 3.22 5.14
N ALA A 80 21.07 2.43 4.63
CA ALA A 80 20.89 1.02 5.01
C ALA A 80 22.17 0.19 4.77
N TYR A 81 22.80 0.37 3.61
CA TYR A 81 24.01 -0.37 3.27
C TYR A 81 25.24 0.03 4.09
N ARG A 82 25.26 1.26 4.63
CA ARG A 82 26.33 1.74 5.53
C ARG A 82 26.10 1.42 7.01
N ALA A 83 24.82 1.29 7.42
CA ALA A 83 24.47 1.17 8.83
C ALA A 83 24.20 -0.28 9.29
N PHE A 84 23.81 -1.17 8.37
CA PHE A 84 23.40 -2.53 8.68
C PHE A 84 24.34 -3.56 8.03
N PRO A 85 24.58 -4.73 8.65
CA PRO A 85 25.49 -5.76 8.11
C PRO A 85 24.92 -6.41 6.84
N LYS A 86 25.77 -7.16 6.11
CA LYS A 86 25.35 -7.97 4.97
C LYS A 86 24.34 -9.02 5.42
N GLY A 87 23.25 -9.20 4.66
CA GLY A 87 22.17 -10.15 4.98
C GLY A 87 21.07 -9.61 5.88
N ASP A 88 21.25 -8.40 6.44
CA ASP A 88 20.21 -7.75 7.26
C ASP A 88 18.96 -7.47 6.41
N PRO A 89 17.72 -7.77 6.90
CA PRO A 89 16.49 -7.56 6.15
C PRO A 89 16.22 -6.08 5.85
N VAL A 90 16.74 -5.14 6.63
CA VAL A 90 16.64 -3.70 6.37
C VAL A 90 17.26 -3.34 5.02
N ARG A 91 18.40 -3.98 4.65
CA ARG A 91 19.04 -3.72 3.34
C ARG A 91 18.20 -4.20 2.17
N TRP A 92 17.56 -5.37 2.33
CA TRP A 92 16.64 -5.91 1.31
C TRP A 92 15.37 -5.07 1.21
N GLY A 93 14.79 -4.67 2.33
CA GLY A 93 13.62 -3.80 2.36
C GLY A 93 13.90 -2.45 1.68
N ALA A 94 15.03 -1.81 1.97
CA ALA A 94 15.45 -0.57 1.32
C ALA A 94 15.65 -0.76 -0.21
N LEU A 95 16.25 -1.88 -0.64
CA LEU A 95 16.44 -2.19 -2.06
C LEU A 95 15.09 -2.41 -2.77
N PHE A 96 14.16 -3.17 -2.19
CA PHE A 96 12.83 -3.34 -2.76
C PHE A 96 12.04 -2.03 -2.79
N SER A 97 12.19 -1.16 -1.78
CA SER A 97 11.61 0.18 -1.81
C SER A 97 12.12 0.99 -3.01
N LEU A 98 13.42 0.89 -3.33
CA LEU A 98 13.99 1.56 -4.52
C LEU A 98 13.45 0.96 -5.82
N ILE A 99 13.39 -0.36 -5.93
CA ILE A 99 12.86 -1.04 -7.13
C ILE A 99 11.42 -0.60 -7.37
N PHE A 100 10.55 -0.65 -6.35
CA PHE A 100 9.15 -0.25 -6.48
C PHE A 100 8.98 1.26 -6.70
N THR A 101 9.87 2.11 -6.18
CA THR A 101 9.84 3.55 -6.51
C THR A 101 10.20 3.81 -7.98
N ILE A 102 11.18 3.08 -8.52
CA ILE A 102 11.55 3.19 -9.95
C ILE A 102 10.42 2.70 -10.84
N THR A 103 9.84 1.53 -10.53
CA THR A 103 8.71 0.99 -11.31
C THR A 103 7.47 1.88 -11.21
N GLU A 104 7.22 2.54 -10.06
CA GLU A 104 6.16 3.54 -9.90
C GLU A 104 6.35 4.72 -10.85
N ALA A 105 7.57 5.26 -10.90
CA ALA A 105 7.91 6.34 -11.81
C ALA A 105 7.78 5.92 -13.29
N LEU A 106 8.17 4.69 -13.64
CA LEU A 106 8.07 4.18 -15.01
C LEU A 106 6.62 3.95 -15.43
N VAL A 107 5.77 3.42 -14.55
CA VAL A 107 4.32 3.28 -14.85
C VAL A 107 3.67 4.65 -14.99
N GLY A 108 4.01 5.60 -14.10
CA GLY A 108 3.56 6.99 -14.21
C GLY A 108 4.02 7.66 -15.52
N ALA A 109 5.28 7.45 -15.93
CA ALA A 109 5.81 7.90 -17.22
C ALA A 109 5.03 7.27 -18.39
N GLY A 110 4.72 5.98 -18.32
CA GLY A 110 3.94 5.28 -19.33
C GLY A 110 2.53 5.87 -19.49
N LEU A 111 1.84 6.19 -18.40
CA LEU A 111 0.53 6.85 -18.44
C LEU A 111 0.58 8.16 -19.24
N VAL A 112 1.63 8.96 -19.06
CA VAL A 112 1.80 10.24 -19.77
C VAL A 112 2.23 10.04 -21.21
N LEU A 113 3.27 9.23 -21.45
CA LEU A 113 3.87 9.06 -22.79
C LEU A 113 2.94 8.32 -23.77
N PHE A 114 2.06 7.46 -23.28
CA PHE A 114 1.03 6.78 -24.06
C PHE A 114 -0.32 7.50 -24.04
N GLU A 115 -0.36 8.73 -23.48
CA GLU A 115 -1.57 9.56 -23.40
C GLU A 115 -2.77 8.85 -22.72
N LEU A 116 -2.46 7.98 -21.74
CA LEU A 116 -3.46 7.27 -20.94
C LEU A 116 -3.95 8.12 -19.74
N VAL A 117 -4.22 9.39 -19.98
CA VAL A 117 -4.57 10.44 -19.02
C VAL A 117 -5.78 11.25 -19.47
N ALA A 118 -6.18 12.25 -18.71
CA ALA A 118 -7.30 13.15 -19.01
C ALA A 118 -8.60 12.40 -19.36
N ASP A 119 -9.11 12.55 -20.57
CA ASP A 119 -10.39 11.99 -21.02
C ASP A 119 -10.25 10.60 -21.69
N ASN A 120 -9.07 9.99 -21.65
CA ASN A 120 -8.86 8.65 -22.20
C ASN A 120 -9.67 7.62 -21.40
N ASP A 121 -10.67 6.99 -22.01
CA ASP A 121 -11.57 6.01 -21.39
C ASP A 121 -11.23 4.55 -21.72
N SER A 122 -10.06 4.33 -22.33
CA SER A 122 -9.64 3.01 -22.80
C SER A 122 -9.38 2.02 -21.66
N MET A 123 -9.58 0.74 -21.94
CA MET A 123 -9.17 -0.34 -21.03
C MET A 123 -7.65 -0.36 -20.78
N ALA A 124 -6.84 0.14 -21.73
CA ALA A 124 -5.39 0.28 -21.52
C ALA A 124 -5.09 1.22 -20.34
N ARG A 125 -5.80 2.36 -20.24
CA ARG A 125 -5.70 3.26 -19.09
C ARG A 125 -6.16 2.57 -17.79
N ALA A 126 -7.30 1.86 -17.82
CA ALA A 126 -7.80 1.16 -16.64
C ALA A 126 -6.79 0.13 -16.10
N TRP A 127 -6.19 -0.68 -16.98
CA TRP A 127 -5.15 -1.63 -16.59
C TRP A 127 -3.87 -0.95 -16.11
N SER A 128 -3.43 0.13 -16.75
CA SER A 128 -2.25 0.88 -16.31
C SER A 128 -2.47 1.48 -14.92
N MET A 129 -3.65 2.02 -14.63
CA MET A 129 -4.03 2.50 -13.29
C MET A 129 -4.06 1.37 -12.25
N ALA A 130 -4.57 0.19 -12.62
CA ALA A 130 -4.58 -0.98 -11.74
C ALA A 130 -3.14 -1.46 -11.41
N ILE A 131 -2.26 -1.53 -12.42
CA ILE A 131 -0.84 -1.88 -12.24
C ILE A 131 -0.13 -0.85 -11.36
N HIS A 132 -0.41 0.44 -11.58
CA HIS A 132 0.14 1.52 -10.77
C HIS A 132 -0.23 1.35 -9.29
N LEU A 133 -1.51 1.07 -8.99
CA LEU A 133 -1.97 0.84 -7.63
C LEU A 133 -1.36 -0.42 -6.99
N ILE A 134 -1.24 -1.52 -7.74
CA ILE A 134 -0.56 -2.73 -7.24
C ILE A 134 0.88 -2.39 -6.84
N ASN A 135 1.59 -1.66 -7.70
CA ASN A 135 2.97 -1.25 -7.43
C ASN A 135 3.05 -0.30 -6.22
N THR A 136 2.09 0.64 -6.08
CA THR A 136 1.95 1.50 -4.90
C THR A 136 1.84 0.67 -3.60
N PHE A 137 0.98 -0.35 -3.58
CA PHE A 137 0.84 -1.23 -2.42
C PHE A 137 2.13 -2.01 -2.13
N LEU A 138 2.82 -2.50 -3.14
CA LEU A 138 4.12 -3.17 -2.97
C LEU A 138 5.18 -2.21 -2.42
N LEU A 139 5.23 -0.96 -2.90
CA LEU A 139 6.10 0.09 -2.38
C LEU A 139 5.81 0.38 -0.90
N LEU A 140 4.54 0.63 -0.55
CA LEU A 140 4.12 0.84 0.83
C LEU A 140 4.48 -0.36 1.72
N GLY A 141 4.30 -1.59 1.22
CA GLY A 141 4.69 -2.81 1.92
C GLY A 141 6.19 -2.89 2.18
N ALA A 142 7.02 -2.58 1.17
CA ALA A 142 8.48 -2.61 1.28
C ALA A 142 9.00 -1.56 2.27
N VAL A 143 8.51 -0.31 2.19
CA VAL A 143 8.88 0.76 3.12
C VAL A 143 8.41 0.45 4.54
N THR A 144 7.19 -0.09 4.71
CA THR A 144 6.64 -0.50 6.02
C THR A 144 7.48 -1.59 6.67
N LEU A 145 7.86 -2.64 5.92
CA LEU A 145 8.72 -3.71 6.43
C LEU A 145 10.12 -3.19 6.77
N THR A 146 10.67 -2.28 5.96
CA THR A 146 11.97 -1.64 6.26
C THR A 146 11.89 -0.87 7.58
N ALA A 147 10.82 -0.10 7.79
CA ALA A 147 10.58 0.63 9.03
C ALA A 147 10.38 -0.31 10.23
N TRP A 148 9.65 -1.42 10.03
CA TRP A 148 9.46 -2.46 11.04
C TRP A 148 10.80 -3.04 11.52
N TRP A 149 11.65 -3.52 10.60
CA TRP A 149 12.95 -4.09 10.95
C TRP A 149 13.90 -3.06 11.54
N ALA A 150 13.94 -1.87 11.00
CA ALA A 150 14.75 -0.77 11.53
C ALA A 150 14.32 -0.34 12.95
N SER A 151 13.06 -0.58 13.33
CA SER A 151 12.53 -0.34 14.67
C SER A 151 12.79 -1.48 15.64
N GLY A 152 13.54 -2.51 15.24
CA GLY A 152 13.83 -3.69 16.06
C GLY A 152 12.80 -4.82 15.92
N GLY A 153 11.91 -4.74 14.92
CA GLY A 153 10.98 -5.81 14.59
C GLY A 153 11.71 -7.07 14.13
N ALA A 154 11.24 -8.24 14.57
CA ALA A 154 11.87 -9.51 14.23
C ALA A 154 11.74 -9.83 12.72
N GLN A 155 12.66 -10.64 12.21
CA GLN A 155 12.63 -11.12 10.82
C GLN A 155 11.41 -12.01 10.57
N LEU A 156 10.86 -11.94 9.36
CA LEU A 156 9.73 -12.77 8.96
C LEU A 156 10.21 -14.17 8.56
N ARG A 157 9.51 -15.18 9.06
CA ARG A 157 9.65 -16.55 8.61
C ARG A 157 8.46 -16.88 7.70
N LEU A 158 8.70 -17.04 6.40
CA LEU A 158 7.62 -17.32 5.44
C LEU A 158 7.33 -18.81 5.29
N ARG A 159 8.30 -19.68 5.63
CA ARG A 159 8.14 -21.14 5.51
C ARG A 159 7.48 -21.74 6.75
N ASN A 160 6.68 -22.78 6.56
CA ASN A 160 6.06 -23.59 7.63
C ASN A 160 5.13 -22.79 8.54
N GLN A 161 4.41 -21.80 8.01
CA GLN A 161 3.44 -20.99 8.76
C GLN A 161 2.02 -21.59 8.82
N GLY A 162 1.80 -22.71 8.13
CA GLY A 162 0.53 -23.43 8.16
C GLY A 162 -0.67 -22.59 7.71
N ALA A 163 -1.76 -22.65 8.47
CA ALA A 163 -2.98 -21.91 8.16
C ALA A 163 -2.80 -20.39 8.27
N VAL A 164 -1.97 -19.89 9.21
CA VAL A 164 -1.72 -18.46 9.40
C VAL A 164 -1.14 -17.84 8.13
N GLY A 165 -0.14 -18.48 7.51
CA GLY A 165 0.47 -17.98 6.28
C GLY A 165 -0.52 -17.95 5.12
N ARG A 166 -1.35 -18.99 4.95
CA ARG A 166 -2.37 -19.05 3.89
C ARG A 166 -3.46 -17.99 4.06
N VAL A 167 -3.93 -17.81 5.29
CA VAL A 167 -4.95 -16.79 5.60
C VAL A 167 -4.43 -15.37 5.38
N LEU A 168 -3.19 -15.07 5.76
CA LEU A 168 -2.58 -13.77 5.48
C LEU A 168 -2.38 -13.54 3.97
N LEU A 169 -1.92 -14.57 3.24
CA LEU A 169 -1.80 -14.49 1.77
C LEU A 169 -3.17 -14.20 1.12
N GLY A 170 -4.23 -14.90 1.55
CA GLY A 170 -5.58 -14.60 1.09
C GLY A 170 -6.01 -13.15 1.37
N GLY A 171 -5.63 -12.60 2.53
CA GLY A 171 -5.86 -11.19 2.87
C GLY A 171 -5.15 -10.23 1.92
N PHE A 172 -3.89 -10.48 1.58
CA PHE A 172 -3.14 -9.67 0.60
C PHE A 172 -3.76 -9.76 -0.79
N LEU A 173 -4.10 -10.96 -1.27
CA LEU A 173 -4.74 -11.14 -2.57
C LEU A 173 -6.11 -10.47 -2.63
N GLY A 174 -6.90 -10.55 -1.56
CA GLY A 174 -8.17 -9.85 -1.43
C GLY A 174 -8.00 -8.33 -1.50
N MET A 175 -7.01 -7.78 -0.77
CA MET A 175 -6.72 -6.34 -0.81
C MET A 175 -6.22 -5.88 -2.18
N LEU A 176 -5.39 -6.66 -2.89
CA LEU A 176 -4.96 -6.34 -4.26
C LEU A 176 -6.15 -6.34 -5.23
N LEU A 177 -7.03 -7.36 -5.16
CA LEU A 177 -8.24 -7.42 -5.97
C LEU A 177 -9.16 -6.21 -5.70
N LEU A 178 -9.36 -5.89 -4.41
CA LEU A 178 -10.14 -4.73 -3.99
C LEU A 178 -9.54 -3.42 -4.48
N GLY A 179 -8.21 -3.28 -4.40
CA GLY A 179 -7.49 -2.12 -4.90
C GLY A 179 -7.65 -1.94 -6.41
N VAL A 180 -7.47 -3.02 -7.20
CA VAL A 180 -7.67 -3.02 -8.66
C VAL A 180 -9.10 -2.60 -9.02
N SER A 181 -10.11 -3.22 -8.40
CA SER A 181 -11.50 -2.84 -8.64
C SER A 181 -11.78 -1.38 -8.26
N GLY A 182 -11.18 -0.89 -7.16
CA GLY A 182 -11.30 0.50 -6.70
C GLY A 182 -10.67 1.51 -7.66
N ALA A 183 -9.50 1.18 -8.23
CA ALA A 183 -8.85 2.03 -9.22
C ALA A 183 -9.70 2.19 -10.50
N ILE A 184 -10.31 1.08 -10.97
CA ILE A 184 -11.20 1.07 -12.12
C ILE A 184 -12.48 1.87 -11.82
N THR A 185 -13.09 1.65 -10.65
CA THR A 185 -14.28 2.39 -10.20
C THR A 185 -14.00 3.89 -10.13
N ALA A 186 -12.90 4.29 -9.49
CA ALA A 186 -12.51 5.68 -9.37
C ALA A 186 -12.24 6.36 -10.73
N LEU A 187 -11.72 5.60 -11.71
CA LEU A 187 -11.58 6.07 -13.09
C LEU A 187 -12.96 6.27 -13.73
N GLY A 188 -13.87 5.31 -13.57
CA GLY A 188 -15.24 5.40 -14.06
C GLY A 188 -16.01 6.59 -13.48
N ASP A 189 -15.87 6.85 -12.17
CA ASP A 189 -16.50 8.00 -11.49
C ASP A 189 -15.95 9.36 -12.00
N THR A 190 -14.65 9.39 -12.35
CA THR A 190 -14.02 10.61 -12.87
C THR A 190 -14.46 10.91 -14.30
N LEU A 191 -14.54 9.89 -15.17
CA LEU A 191 -14.86 10.05 -16.58
C LEU A 191 -16.38 10.16 -16.83
N PHE A 192 -17.19 9.51 -16.01
CA PHE A 192 -18.64 9.40 -16.18
C PHE A 192 -19.37 9.77 -14.88
N PRO A 193 -19.25 11.02 -14.41
CA PRO A 193 -19.90 11.44 -13.16
C PRO A 193 -21.42 11.35 -13.29
N ALA A 194 -22.09 10.80 -12.27
CA ALA A 194 -23.55 10.78 -12.19
C ALA A 194 -24.08 12.05 -11.55
N GLY A 195 -25.20 12.58 -12.04
CA GLY A 195 -25.86 13.75 -11.45
C GLY A 195 -26.70 13.43 -10.21
N SER A 196 -27.00 12.14 -9.97
CA SER A 196 -27.73 11.65 -8.79
C SER A 196 -27.47 10.17 -8.54
N LEU A 197 -27.72 9.68 -7.31
CA LEU A 197 -27.62 8.25 -6.98
C LEU A 197 -28.52 7.37 -7.86
N ALA A 198 -29.76 7.83 -8.12
CA ALA A 198 -30.71 7.08 -8.96
C ALA A 198 -30.24 7.00 -10.42
N GLU A 199 -29.59 8.03 -10.92
CA GLU A 199 -28.97 8.04 -12.25
C GLU A 199 -27.75 7.12 -12.28
N GLY A 200 -26.85 7.21 -11.30
CA GLY A 200 -25.67 6.34 -11.18
C GLY A 200 -26.07 4.87 -11.19
N LEU A 201 -27.01 4.46 -10.37
CA LEU A 201 -27.53 3.09 -10.35
C LEU A 201 -28.13 2.67 -11.70
N ARG A 202 -28.89 3.53 -12.37
CA ARG A 202 -29.42 3.22 -13.71
C ARG A 202 -28.31 3.04 -14.74
N GLN A 203 -27.27 3.86 -14.68
CA GLN A 203 -26.09 3.74 -15.54
C GLN A 203 -25.36 2.42 -15.29
N ASP A 204 -25.12 2.06 -14.04
CA ASP A 204 -24.37 0.86 -13.64
C ASP A 204 -25.03 -0.44 -14.12
N PHE A 205 -26.37 -0.49 -14.18
CA PHE A 205 -27.12 -1.65 -14.64
C PHE A 205 -27.52 -1.56 -16.13
N SER A 206 -27.15 -0.51 -16.84
CA SER A 206 -27.45 -0.37 -18.27
C SER A 206 -26.57 -1.28 -19.12
N PRO A 207 -27.10 -2.17 -19.97
CA PRO A 207 -26.32 -3.00 -20.84
C PRO A 207 -25.60 -2.22 -21.95
N THR A 208 -26.01 -0.96 -22.20
CA THR A 208 -25.40 -0.07 -23.19
C THR A 208 -24.42 0.94 -22.59
N ALA A 209 -24.23 0.93 -21.25
CA ALA A 209 -23.25 1.80 -20.62
C ALA A 209 -21.81 1.39 -20.95
N HIS A 210 -20.90 2.35 -20.85
CA HIS A 210 -19.47 2.09 -21.02
C HIS A 210 -18.98 1.02 -20.03
N ILE A 211 -18.04 0.18 -20.43
CA ILE A 211 -17.55 -0.94 -19.62
C ILE A 211 -17.02 -0.49 -18.23
N LEU A 212 -16.40 0.68 -18.14
CA LEU A 212 -15.92 1.23 -16.87
C LEU A 212 -17.08 1.53 -15.91
N ILE A 213 -18.25 1.91 -16.40
CA ILE A 213 -19.46 2.13 -15.61
C ILE A 213 -19.99 0.79 -15.11
N GLN A 214 -20.11 -0.20 -15.96
CA GLN A 214 -20.58 -1.55 -15.60
C GLN A 214 -19.69 -2.23 -14.57
N LEU A 215 -18.37 -1.93 -14.57
CA LEU A 215 -17.43 -2.49 -13.61
C LEU A 215 -17.52 -1.87 -12.21
N ARG A 216 -18.12 -0.65 -12.07
CA ARG A 216 -18.25 0.04 -10.77
C ARG A 216 -19.02 -0.78 -9.75
N ILE A 217 -20.05 -1.51 -10.17
CA ILE A 217 -20.91 -2.30 -9.28
C ILE A 217 -20.15 -3.40 -8.52
N TRP A 218 -19.05 -3.90 -9.09
CA TRP A 218 -18.29 -4.99 -8.48
C TRP A 218 -17.44 -4.55 -7.30
N HIS A 219 -17.00 -3.28 -7.29
CA HIS A 219 -16.16 -2.77 -6.20
C HIS A 219 -16.82 -2.87 -4.81
N PRO A 220 -18.05 -2.40 -4.57
CA PRO A 220 -18.69 -2.54 -3.27
C PRO A 220 -18.98 -4.02 -2.92
N VAL A 221 -19.29 -4.88 -3.89
CA VAL A 221 -19.51 -6.32 -3.67
C VAL A 221 -18.19 -6.98 -3.20
N ILE A 222 -17.09 -6.71 -3.90
CA ILE A 222 -15.74 -7.19 -3.52
C ILE A 222 -15.35 -6.61 -2.15
N ALA A 223 -15.65 -5.33 -1.88
CA ALA A 223 -15.33 -4.70 -0.61
C ALA A 223 -16.01 -5.38 0.58
N VAL A 224 -17.29 -5.73 0.45
CA VAL A 224 -18.03 -6.47 1.49
C VAL A 224 -17.42 -7.86 1.68
N ALA A 225 -17.17 -8.62 0.60
CA ALA A 225 -16.60 -9.96 0.66
C ALA A 225 -15.19 -9.97 1.30
N VAL A 226 -14.30 -9.06 0.85
CA VAL A 226 -12.95 -8.91 1.40
C VAL A 226 -13.01 -8.43 2.85
N GLY A 227 -13.95 -7.56 3.19
CA GLY A 227 -14.16 -7.08 4.56
C GLY A 227 -14.50 -8.20 5.54
N PHE A 228 -15.46 -9.05 5.19
CA PHE A 228 -15.76 -10.25 5.97
C PHE A 228 -14.54 -11.16 6.09
N TYR A 229 -13.86 -11.40 4.97
CA TYR A 229 -12.65 -12.23 4.98
C TYR A 229 -11.59 -11.65 5.93
N LEU A 230 -11.24 -10.38 5.82
CA LEU A 230 -10.22 -9.74 6.65
C LEU A 230 -10.61 -9.70 8.13
N PHE A 231 -11.89 -9.52 8.45
CA PHE A 231 -12.38 -9.56 9.82
C PHE A 231 -12.10 -10.94 10.45
N PHE A 232 -12.51 -12.02 9.78
CA PHE A 232 -12.28 -13.38 10.30
C PHE A 232 -10.80 -13.76 10.25
N ALA A 233 -10.07 -13.37 9.21
CA ALA A 233 -8.64 -13.59 9.09
C ALA A 233 -7.85 -12.93 10.24
N ALA A 234 -8.13 -11.66 10.53
CA ALA A 234 -7.48 -10.94 11.62
C ALA A 234 -7.77 -11.57 13.00
N ARG A 235 -9.04 -11.96 13.24
CA ARG A 235 -9.41 -12.70 14.46
C ARG A 235 -8.69 -14.03 14.56
N PHE A 236 -8.67 -14.81 13.49
CA PHE A 236 -7.97 -16.10 13.45
C PHE A 236 -6.48 -15.94 13.75
N VAL A 237 -5.82 -14.99 13.09
CA VAL A 237 -4.39 -14.72 13.31
C VAL A 237 -4.13 -14.30 14.76
N ALA A 238 -4.96 -13.44 15.35
CA ALA A 238 -4.85 -13.03 16.74
C ALA A 238 -5.03 -14.18 17.73
N GLN A 239 -5.87 -15.19 17.39
CA GLN A 239 -6.08 -16.41 18.18
C GLN A 239 -4.94 -17.42 18.05
N GLN A 240 -4.26 -17.46 16.91
CA GLN A 240 -3.13 -18.38 16.67
C GLN A 240 -1.78 -17.80 17.16
N ARG A 241 -1.67 -16.50 17.26
CA ARG A 241 -0.45 -15.76 17.61
C ARG A 241 -0.72 -14.81 18.78
N HIS A 242 -0.52 -15.26 19.99
CA HIS A 242 -0.91 -14.59 21.24
C HIS A 242 0.02 -13.42 21.65
N THR A 243 0.68 -12.72 20.69
CA THR A 243 1.49 -11.55 21.04
C THR A 243 0.63 -10.29 21.15
N VAL A 244 1.05 -9.35 22.00
CA VAL A 244 0.37 -8.06 22.15
C VAL A 244 0.32 -7.30 20.83
N LEU A 245 1.42 -7.32 20.06
CA LEU A 245 1.50 -6.63 18.76
C LEU A 245 0.56 -7.24 17.74
N THR A 246 0.53 -8.58 17.60
CA THR A 246 -0.39 -9.26 16.69
C THR A 246 -1.84 -8.91 16.99
N ARG A 247 -2.23 -8.91 18.29
CA ARG A 247 -3.58 -8.54 18.69
C ARG A 247 -3.91 -7.07 18.39
N ARG A 248 -2.98 -6.15 18.64
CA ARG A 248 -3.16 -4.71 18.33
C ARG A 248 -3.34 -4.47 16.83
N PHE A 249 -2.49 -5.07 16.00
CA PHE A 249 -2.62 -4.91 14.55
C PHE A 249 -3.85 -5.62 13.99
N ALA A 250 -4.26 -6.77 14.54
CA ALA A 250 -5.51 -7.41 14.16
C ALA A 250 -6.73 -6.52 14.44
N TRP A 251 -6.79 -5.88 15.61
CA TRP A 251 -7.82 -4.87 15.90
C TRP A 251 -7.72 -3.67 14.99
N GLY A 252 -6.49 -3.22 14.66
CA GLY A 252 -6.25 -2.14 13.72
C GLY A 252 -6.82 -2.44 12.33
N VAL A 253 -6.57 -3.64 11.79
CA VAL A 253 -7.13 -4.09 10.49
C VAL A 253 -8.66 -4.07 10.53
N MET A 254 -9.27 -4.67 11.55
CA MET A 254 -10.72 -4.73 11.67
C MET A 254 -11.37 -3.34 11.80
N ALA A 255 -10.81 -2.47 12.62
CA ALA A 255 -11.33 -1.13 12.84
C ALA A 255 -11.17 -0.24 11.60
N LEU A 256 -9.96 -0.20 11.01
CA LEU A 256 -9.68 0.59 9.81
C LEU A 256 -10.51 0.12 8.63
N PHE A 257 -10.67 -1.20 8.45
CA PHE A 257 -11.51 -1.70 7.36
C PHE A 257 -13.00 -1.38 7.60
N GLY A 258 -13.48 -1.44 8.82
CA GLY A 258 -14.84 -0.99 9.17
C GLY A 258 -15.05 0.49 8.83
N ILE A 259 -14.09 1.35 9.19
CA ILE A 259 -14.11 2.79 8.84
C ILE A 259 -14.05 2.96 7.31
N GLN A 260 -13.22 2.17 6.61
CA GLN A 260 -13.10 2.18 5.14
C GLN A 260 -14.43 1.84 4.45
N LEU A 261 -15.19 0.85 4.96
CA LEU A 261 -16.50 0.52 4.42
C LEU A 261 -17.49 1.67 4.60
N ILE A 262 -17.52 2.29 5.79
CA ILE A 262 -18.37 3.47 6.05
C ILE A 262 -17.97 4.62 5.11
N ALA A 263 -16.67 4.88 4.98
CA ALA A 263 -16.15 5.90 4.06
C ALA A 263 -16.54 5.62 2.60
N GLY A 264 -16.55 4.34 2.18
CA GLY A 264 -17.03 3.94 0.85
C GLY A 264 -18.50 4.23 0.63
N VAL A 265 -19.34 3.93 1.61
CA VAL A 265 -20.78 4.27 1.56
C VAL A 265 -20.99 5.78 1.49
N VAL A 266 -20.24 6.56 2.30
CA VAL A 266 -20.32 8.04 2.28
C VAL A 266 -19.82 8.57 0.92
N ASN A 267 -18.73 8.03 0.37
CA ASN A 267 -18.22 8.42 -0.94
C ASN A 267 -19.27 8.20 -2.04
N LEU A 268 -19.93 7.05 -2.04
CA LEU A 268 -21.01 6.75 -2.98
C LEU A 268 -22.20 7.70 -2.79
N ALA A 269 -22.64 7.92 -1.54
CA ALA A 269 -23.76 8.78 -1.23
C ALA A 269 -23.53 10.24 -1.64
N LEU A 270 -22.29 10.71 -1.59
CA LEU A 270 -21.88 12.05 -2.01
C LEU A 270 -21.51 12.15 -3.51
N LEU A 271 -21.70 11.09 -4.29
CA LEU A 271 -21.33 11.03 -5.72
C LEU A 271 -19.81 11.21 -5.95
N ALA A 272 -19.01 10.59 -5.11
CA ALA A 272 -17.54 10.50 -5.20
C ALA A 272 -16.81 11.86 -5.35
N PRO A 273 -17.05 12.87 -4.48
CA PRO A 273 -16.33 14.13 -4.57
C PRO A 273 -14.83 13.91 -4.34
N VAL A 274 -13.98 14.72 -4.98
CA VAL A 274 -12.53 14.56 -4.99
C VAL A 274 -11.95 14.37 -3.58
N TRP A 275 -12.32 15.21 -2.63
CA TRP A 275 -11.82 15.12 -1.25
C TRP A 275 -12.15 13.78 -0.58
N MET A 276 -13.35 13.20 -0.86
CA MET A 276 -13.76 11.94 -0.27
C MET A 276 -13.06 10.75 -0.94
N GLN A 277 -12.79 10.83 -2.25
CA GLN A 277 -11.93 9.87 -2.94
C GLN A 277 -10.53 9.81 -2.31
N LEU A 278 -9.95 10.97 -1.95
CA LEU A 278 -8.63 11.04 -1.28
C LEU A 278 -8.66 10.44 0.12
N VAL A 279 -9.69 10.75 0.92
CA VAL A 279 -9.88 10.14 2.26
C VAL A 279 -10.03 8.63 2.15
N HIS A 280 -10.83 8.16 1.19
CA HIS A 280 -11.07 6.73 0.97
C HIS A 280 -9.80 6.01 0.53
N LEU A 281 -8.97 6.61 -0.32
CA LEU A 281 -7.66 6.07 -0.71
C LEU A 281 -6.70 6.01 0.48
N LEU A 282 -6.60 7.10 1.27
CA LEU A 282 -5.76 7.12 2.46
C LEU A 282 -6.11 5.98 3.44
N LEU A 283 -7.40 5.76 3.66
CA LEU A 283 -7.86 4.66 4.53
C LEU A 283 -7.49 3.30 3.96
N ALA A 284 -7.57 3.10 2.63
CA ALA A 284 -7.14 1.86 1.97
C ALA A 284 -5.63 1.61 2.16
N ASP A 285 -4.80 2.66 2.01
CA ASP A 285 -3.36 2.59 2.25
C ASP A 285 -3.05 2.24 3.72
N LEU A 286 -3.78 2.82 4.68
CA LEU A 286 -3.63 2.51 6.11
C LEU A 286 -4.07 1.09 6.46
N VAL A 287 -5.13 0.56 5.83
CA VAL A 287 -5.52 -0.85 5.97
C VAL A 287 -4.40 -1.75 5.44
N TRP A 288 -3.84 -1.44 4.27
CA TRP A 288 -2.74 -2.19 3.69
C TRP A 288 -1.50 -2.19 4.60
N ILE A 289 -1.05 -1.03 5.06
CA ILE A 289 0.09 -0.88 5.98
C ILE A 289 -0.15 -1.69 7.26
N THR A 290 -1.36 -1.61 7.82
CA THR A 290 -1.69 -2.34 9.06
C THR A 290 -1.75 -3.85 8.84
N LEU A 291 -2.20 -4.32 7.67
CA LEU A 291 -2.15 -5.74 7.28
C LEU A 291 -0.70 -6.22 7.13
N VAL A 292 0.19 -5.40 6.54
CA VAL A 292 1.63 -5.69 6.47
C VAL A 292 2.23 -5.81 7.88
N LEU A 293 1.89 -4.89 8.79
CA LEU A 293 2.36 -4.93 10.18
C LEU A 293 1.79 -6.11 10.97
N LEU A 294 0.51 -6.46 10.75
CA LEU A 294 -0.09 -7.68 11.32
C LEU A 294 0.68 -8.91 10.86
N SER A 295 0.98 -8.99 9.57
CA SER A 295 1.73 -10.10 8.99
C SER A 295 3.16 -10.15 9.52
N ALA A 296 3.82 -9.00 9.64
CA ALA A 296 5.16 -8.91 10.22
C ALA A 296 5.18 -9.41 11.66
N ALA A 297 4.21 -9.00 12.49
CA ALA A 297 4.11 -9.43 13.88
C ALA A 297 3.74 -10.92 14.03
N ALA A 298 2.84 -11.44 13.17
CA ALA A 298 2.38 -12.81 13.22
C ALA A 298 3.39 -13.84 12.67
N LEU A 299 4.19 -13.42 11.67
CA LEU A 299 5.19 -14.27 11.01
C LEU A 299 6.61 -14.05 11.56
N ALA A 300 6.77 -13.23 12.59
CA ALA A 300 8.03 -12.98 13.27
C ALA A 300 8.64 -14.31 13.75
N GLN A 301 9.96 -14.46 13.60
CA GLN A 301 10.66 -15.61 14.17
C GLN A 301 10.56 -15.54 15.71
N PRO A 302 10.27 -16.65 16.39
CA PRO A 302 10.45 -16.69 17.83
C PRO A 302 11.91 -16.34 18.14
N LEU A 303 12.15 -15.51 19.14
CA LEU A 303 13.50 -15.36 19.71
C LEU A 303 14.01 -16.75 20.06
N PRO A 304 15.31 -17.08 19.81
CA PRO A 304 15.87 -18.33 20.28
C PRO A 304 15.54 -18.46 21.77
N GLN A 305 14.77 -19.46 22.13
CA GLN A 305 14.61 -19.81 23.54
C GLN A 305 16.03 -20.21 23.96
N THR A 306 16.67 -19.40 24.79
CA THR A 306 17.83 -19.85 25.57
C THR A 306 17.33 -21.05 26.35
N SER A 307 17.75 -22.26 25.93
CA SER A 307 17.46 -23.48 26.67
C SER A 307 17.81 -23.18 28.15
N PRO A 308 16.92 -23.45 29.10
CA PRO A 308 17.33 -23.41 30.49
C PRO A 308 18.60 -24.24 30.58
N LEU A 309 19.69 -23.66 31.04
CA LEU A 309 20.92 -24.35 31.34
C LEU A 309 20.52 -25.65 32.01
N GLU A 310 20.88 -26.77 31.41
CA GLU A 310 20.75 -28.09 32.01
C GLU A 310 21.43 -27.99 33.36
N VAL A 311 20.64 -27.85 34.43
CA VAL A 311 21.13 -27.84 35.79
C VAL A 311 21.80 -29.19 35.94
N ALA A 312 23.12 -29.22 35.87
CA ALA A 312 23.92 -30.39 36.14
C ALA A 312 23.45 -31.01 37.43
N ARG A 313 22.78 -32.15 37.36
CA ARG A 313 22.44 -32.95 38.53
C ARG A 313 23.75 -33.26 39.25
N PRO A 314 23.89 -32.92 40.50
CA PRO A 314 25.06 -33.35 41.28
C PRO A 314 25.16 -34.88 41.18
N GLY A 315 26.28 -35.34 40.65
CA GLY A 315 26.55 -36.77 40.54
C GLY A 315 26.31 -37.47 41.87
N THR A 316 25.49 -38.48 41.84
CA THR A 316 25.44 -39.48 42.91
C THR A 316 26.81 -40.14 42.99
N VAL A 317 27.56 -39.82 44.05
CA VAL A 317 28.77 -40.55 44.43
C VAL A 317 28.29 -41.96 44.84
N SER A 318 28.60 -42.96 44.01
CA SER A 318 28.44 -44.35 44.38
C SER A 318 29.57 -44.68 45.38
N SER A 319 29.23 -44.80 46.63
CA SER A 319 30.07 -45.47 47.63
C SER A 319 30.15 -46.94 47.29
N SER A 320 31.32 -47.38 46.81
CA SER A 320 31.71 -48.79 46.85
C SER A 320 32.53 -48.97 48.13
N ALA A 321 31.88 -49.53 49.16
CA ALA A 321 32.56 -50.20 50.24
C ALA A 321 32.85 -51.64 49.77
N ASP A 322 34.07 -52.01 49.82
CA ASP A 322 34.84 -53.20 50.12
C ASP A 322 36.07 -53.36 49.24
#